data_d23d017d3bbb32a7f9190c5c06f2e8f5
#
_entry.id   d23d017d3bbb32a7f9190c5c06f2e8f5
#
_cell.length_a   1.000
_cell.length_b   1.000
_cell.length_c   1.000
_cell.angle_alpha   90.00
_cell.angle_beta   90.00
_cell.angle_gamma   90.00
#
_symmetry.space_group_name_H-M   'P 1'
#
loop_
_entity.id
_entity.type
_entity.pdbx_description
1 polymer ?
#
loop_
_entity_poly.entity_id
_entity_poly.type
_entity_poly.pdbx_seq_one_letter_code
_entity_poly.pdbx_strand_id
1 'polypeptide(L)'
;MLDSLTQKNKKDLHIYVVFSIITIFVFLLLAYFSFGSLINYKNDIVSSFYNKTSDPIKTSATSVTKQLILIIIDGLSYADSDKLPALKEFKTKSVYSKIEILQPTLSITSWMTFMTGAAPEIHGFVSPLGEKIKYEPCENIFTSAKSRTFKTAVFGHPDWKKAFGGHIDVSYYAGFKPDNTDIIQIDSQIMSNAMSHIRYQKPEFSVIHLPGLDKTSHLFGRAGHEFKVHLQKLDDILKTFLTSSLVNDRYVIITSDHGHVVKGGHGGGEPDVTGTLFMLAGPDVIAESNIKFLQIDQTDICPTICSLLGIPIPYLNGGSFLARLFSFPDYIKILKMKAVLSQKSLYFKNYVLASGGRPPNIFNYEAYAFEIEKNAGENYAQTLVGLETYEKKAGIEFKNLKDEGNFYKKLYRFFYLSFILAAFLAFLVYKFKNRYRLFSALAQIVIFYSIYYGIYFFRGFSFSLSDFNDYAYFDSFMNNRRIEAVCALLLSYTPLLMNCFFMHKRLYTWLNYVFFPVFIEFNFYLSFTLAAQCAYYIFSFGPVLTNSLPEMSSALKYYFDIQLMILTQAVSLLIAAAAYFVLAAAAPRKSGDGIYKSSEIL
;
A
#
# COMPACT_ATOMS: atom_id res chain seq x y z
N MET A 1 51.25 15.64 -1.68
CA MET A 1 49.85 16.04 -1.53
C MET A 1 49.22 15.61 -0.20
N LEU A 2 49.46 14.41 0.25
CA LEU A 2 48.94 13.88 1.55
C LEU A 2 49.59 14.52 2.79
N ASP A 3 50.69 15.26 2.64
CA ASP A 3 51.44 15.86 3.77
C ASP A 3 50.79 17.10 4.40
N SER A 4 49.75 17.65 3.78
CA SER A 4 49.04 18.83 4.27
C SER A 4 48.04 18.57 5.42
N LEU A 5 47.57 17.30 5.60
CA LEU A 5 46.74 16.90 6.72
C LEU A 5 47.59 16.39 7.90
N THR A 6 47.12 16.63 9.12
CA THR A 6 47.69 15.95 10.27
C THR A 6 47.57 14.44 10.13
N GLN A 7 48.51 13.67 10.66
CA GLN A 7 48.49 12.20 10.56
C GLN A 7 47.17 11.58 11.06
N LYS A 8 46.58 12.15 12.10
CA LYS A 8 45.28 11.73 12.63
C LYS A 8 44.16 11.99 11.63
N ASN A 9 44.10 13.21 11.06
CA ASN A 9 43.03 13.54 10.11
C ASN A 9 43.15 12.77 8.80
N LYS A 10 44.36 12.41 8.37
CA LYS A 10 44.56 11.49 7.23
C LYS A 10 43.89 10.13 7.49
N LYS A 11 44.15 9.57 8.67
CA LYS A 11 43.56 8.28 9.07
C LYS A 11 42.04 8.37 9.18
N ASP A 12 41.52 9.40 9.85
CA ASP A 12 40.09 9.61 10.03
C ASP A 12 39.38 9.83 8.69
N LEU A 13 39.98 10.62 7.78
CA LEU A 13 39.45 10.84 6.43
C LEU A 13 39.45 9.53 5.59
N HIS A 14 40.52 8.75 5.65
CA HIS A 14 40.58 7.46 4.95
C HIS A 14 39.49 6.52 5.45
N ILE A 15 39.33 6.39 6.77
CA ILE A 15 38.26 5.59 7.37
C ILE A 15 36.88 6.09 6.90
N TYR A 16 36.67 7.40 6.88
CA TYR A 16 35.42 8.00 6.42
C TYR A 16 35.14 7.71 4.95
N VAL A 17 36.11 7.84 4.05
CA VAL A 17 35.95 7.54 2.62
C VAL A 17 35.58 6.06 2.42
N VAL A 18 36.31 5.14 3.06
CA VAL A 18 36.00 3.70 2.97
C VAL A 18 34.60 3.42 3.52
N PHE A 19 34.25 3.98 4.67
CA PHE A 19 32.92 3.86 5.26
C PHE A 19 31.83 4.36 4.30
N SER A 20 32.00 5.54 3.69
CA SER A 20 31.01 6.13 2.79
C SER A 20 30.82 5.28 1.53
N ILE A 21 31.89 4.75 0.94
CA ILE A 21 31.82 3.86 -0.22
C ILE A 21 31.06 2.58 0.13
N ILE A 22 31.39 1.94 1.26
CA ILE A 22 30.71 0.74 1.74
C ILE A 22 29.22 1.05 2.00
N THR A 23 28.91 2.18 2.63
CA THR A 23 27.54 2.60 2.92
C THR A 23 26.74 2.80 1.64
N ILE A 24 27.28 3.54 0.66
CA ILE A 24 26.64 3.71 -0.65
C ILE A 24 26.36 2.35 -1.29
N PHE A 25 27.34 1.44 -1.31
CA PHE A 25 27.18 0.11 -1.90
C PHE A 25 26.10 -0.71 -1.19
N VAL A 26 26.08 -0.75 0.14
CA VAL A 26 25.07 -1.47 0.94
C VAL A 26 23.68 -0.91 0.67
N PHE A 27 23.52 0.42 0.62
CA PHE A 27 22.20 1.02 0.39
C PHE A 27 21.73 0.89 -1.07
N LEU A 28 22.65 0.83 -2.04
CA LEU A 28 22.30 0.46 -3.43
C LEU A 28 21.81 -1.00 -3.51
N LEU A 29 22.44 -1.92 -2.78
CA LEU A 29 21.95 -3.30 -2.70
C LEU A 29 20.59 -3.37 -2.00
N LEU A 30 20.38 -2.64 -0.90
CA LEU A 30 19.08 -2.58 -0.22
C LEU A 30 18.00 -2.02 -1.14
N ALA A 31 18.29 -0.96 -1.91
CA ALA A 31 17.38 -0.43 -2.91
C ALA A 31 17.02 -1.49 -3.95
N TYR A 32 18.01 -2.16 -4.51
CA TYR A 32 17.82 -3.20 -5.53
C TYR A 32 16.94 -4.35 -5.02
N PHE A 33 17.25 -4.91 -3.84
CA PHE A 33 16.48 -6.02 -3.28
C PHE A 33 15.07 -5.61 -2.84
N SER A 34 14.91 -4.43 -2.22
CA SER A 34 13.59 -3.94 -1.79
C SER A 34 12.68 -3.64 -2.97
N PHE A 35 13.20 -3.00 -4.02
CA PHE A 35 12.46 -2.77 -5.26
C PHE A 35 12.16 -4.07 -6.00
N GLY A 36 13.16 -4.94 -6.13
CA GLY A 36 12.99 -6.26 -6.74
C GLY A 36 11.90 -7.07 -6.07
N SER A 37 11.84 -7.05 -4.73
CA SER A 37 10.81 -7.77 -3.98
C SER A 37 9.41 -7.16 -4.15
N LEU A 38 9.28 -5.85 -4.31
CA LEU A 38 7.99 -5.21 -4.58
C LEU A 38 7.48 -5.54 -5.99
N ILE A 39 8.37 -5.48 -7.00
CA ILE A 39 8.03 -5.79 -8.38
C ILE A 39 7.68 -7.27 -8.56
N ASN A 40 8.43 -8.16 -7.90
CA ASN A 40 8.24 -9.60 -7.99
C ASN A 40 7.26 -10.16 -6.95
N TYR A 41 6.68 -9.31 -6.10
CA TYR A 41 5.83 -9.70 -4.97
C TYR A 41 4.72 -10.66 -5.38
N LYS A 42 4.06 -10.40 -6.52
CA LYS A 42 3.03 -11.25 -7.09
C LYS A 42 3.54 -12.66 -7.41
N ASN A 43 4.72 -12.76 -8.05
CA ASN A 43 5.25 -14.05 -8.50
C ASN A 43 5.67 -14.93 -7.32
N ASP A 44 6.23 -14.33 -6.28
CA ASP A 44 6.75 -15.09 -5.13
C ASP A 44 5.64 -15.60 -4.20
N ILE A 45 4.57 -14.84 -4.03
CA ILE A 45 3.47 -15.18 -3.11
C ILE A 45 2.39 -15.99 -3.82
N VAL A 46 1.90 -15.50 -4.94
CA VAL A 46 0.81 -16.16 -5.67
C VAL A 46 1.27 -17.51 -6.21
N SER A 47 2.48 -17.62 -6.75
CA SER A 47 3.02 -18.90 -7.21
C SER A 47 3.20 -19.92 -6.08
N SER A 48 3.57 -19.49 -4.88
CA SER A 48 3.70 -20.39 -3.72
C SER A 48 2.37 -20.99 -3.27
N PHE A 49 1.27 -20.24 -3.45
CA PHE A 49 -0.08 -20.73 -3.19
C PHE A 49 -0.62 -21.61 -4.35
N TYR A 50 -0.44 -21.19 -5.61
CA TYR A 50 -0.93 -21.92 -6.78
C TYR A 50 -0.27 -23.29 -6.98
N ASN A 51 1.03 -23.40 -6.74
CA ASN A 51 1.78 -24.64 -6.96
C ASN A 51 1.45 -25.75 -5.95
N LYS A 52 0.66 -25.46 -4.89
CA LYS A 52 0.32 -26.41 -3.83
C LYS A 52 -1.14 -26.84 -3.83
N THR A 53 -1.92 -26.47 -4.85
CA THR A 53 -3.35 -26.70 -4.83
C THR A 53 -3.78 -27.83 -5.74
N SER A 54 -4.42 -28.80 -5.13
CA SER A 54 -5.29 -29.76 -5.77
C SER A 54 -6.64 -29.11 -6.06
N ASP A 55 -7.29 -29.58 -7.09
CA ASP A 55 -8.62 -29.28 -7.63
C ASP A 55 -9.51 -28.23 -6.94
N PRO A 56 -10.12 -27.33 -7.72
CA PRO A 56 -11.08 -26.35 -7.19
C PRO A 56 -12.21 -27.06 -6.47
N ILE A 57 -12.59 -26.57 -5.29
CA ILE A 57 -13.74 -27.09 -4.55
C ILE A 57 -14.97 -26.88 -5.40
N LYS A 58 -15.59 -27.98 -5.82
CA LYS A 58 -16.87 -27.97 -6.55
C LYS A 58 -17.97 -27.57 -5.58
N THR A 59 -18.32 -26.29 -5.54
CA THR A 59 -19.48 -25.83 -4.78
C THR A 59 -20.76 -26.37 -5.39
N SER A 60 -21.55 -27.06 -4.58
CA SER A 60 -22.89 -27.55 -4.98
C SER A 60 -24.01 -26.56 -4.68
N ALA A 61 -23.70 -25.31 -4.40
CA ALA A 61 -24.69 -24.30 -4.07
C ALA A 61 -25.61 -24.02 -5.26
N THR A 62 -26.91 -24.13 -5.03
CA THR A 62 -27.93 -23.73 -6.01
C THR A 62 -27.94 -22.20 -6.15
N SER A 63 -28.05 -21.73 -7.38
CA SER A 63 -28.27 -20.29 -7.65
C SER A 63 -29.59 -19.83 -7.04
N VAL A 64 -29.62 -18.67 -6.46
CA VAL A 64 -30.84 -17.96 -6.00
C VAL A 64 -31.22 -16.81 -6.92
N THR A 65 -30.37 -16.47 -7.88
CA THR A 65 -30.63 -15.44 -8.89
C THR A 65 -30.12 -15.85 -10.25
N LYS A 66 -30.77 -15.35 -11.29
CA LYS A 66 -30.27 -15.48 -12.67
C LYS A 66 -29.36 -14.34 -13.08
N GLN A 67 -29.43 -13.20 -12.40
CA GLN A 67 -28.66 -12.00 -12.78
C GLN A 67 -28.25 -11.19 -11.55
N LEU A 68 -26.99 -10.76 -11.55
CA LEU A 68 -26.41 -9.88 -10.54
C LEU A 68 -25.63 -8.75 -11.21
N ILE A 69 -25.80 -7.54 -10.71
CA ILE A 69 -25.12 -6.35 -11.20
C ILE A 69 -24.27 -5.77 -10.07
N LEU A 70 -22.97 -5.59 -10.32
CA LEU A 70 -22.04 -4.88 -9.45
C LEU A 70 -21.72 -3.52 -10.07
N ILE A 71 -22.02 -2.45 -9.37
CA ILE A 71 -21.65 -1.08 -9.76
C ILE A 71 -20.50 -0.63 -8.87
N ILE A 72 -19.39 -0.23 -9.50
CA ILE A 72 -18.22 0.35 -8.84
C ILE A 72 -18.13 1.80 -9.28
N ILE A 73 -18.21 2.73 -8.32
CA ILE A 73 -18.05 4.15 -8.55
C ILE A 73 -16.63 4.52 -8.12
N ASP A 74 -15.75 4.73 -9.08
CA ASP A 74 -14.34 4.98 -8.83
C ASP A 74 -14.15 6.30 -8.08
N GLY A 75 -13.44 6.23 -6.95
CA GLY A 75 -13.09 7.41 -6.17
C GLY A 75 -14.19 8.00 -5.29
N LEU A 76 -15.32 7.30 -5.05
CA LEU A 76 -16.43 7.80 -4.23
C LEU A 76 -16.24 7.44 -2.74
N SER A 77 -15.87 8.42 -1.91
CA SER A 77 -15.82 8.21 -0.46
C SER A 77 -17.20 8.00 0.17
N TYR A 78 -17.25 7.35 1.33
CA TYR A 78 -18.50 7.20 2.09
C TYR A 78 -19.16 8.54 2.39
N ALA A 79 -18.38 9.56 2.78
CA ALA A 79 -18.88 10.89 3.08
C ALA A 79 -19.48 11.60 1.84
N ASP A 80 -18.94 11.35 0.64
CA ASP A 80 -19.47 11.91 -0.60
C ASP A 80 -20.71 11.16 -1.07
N SER A 81 -20.82 9.86 -0.80
CA SER A 81 -22.01 9.07 -1.12
C SER A 81 -23.26 9.59 -0.42
N ASP A 82 -23.11 10.16 0.77
CA ASP A 82 -24.21 10.79 1.49
C ASP A 82 -24.69 12.13 0.87
N LYS A 83 -23.99 12.64 -0.12
CA LYS A 83 -24.40 13.84 -0.88
C LYS A 83 -25.26 13.52 -2.10
N LEU A 84 -25.44 12.24 -2.45
CA LEU A 84 -26.15 11.75 -3.62
C LEU A 84 -27.62 11.39 -3.26
N PRO A 85 -28.62 12.20 -3.67
CA PRO A 85 -30.04 11.93 -3.40
C PRO A 85 -30.50 10.57 -3.90
N ALA A 86 -30.06 10.14 -5.08
CA ALA A 86 -30.42 8.82 -5.65
C ALA A 86 -29.97 7.66 -4.76
N LEU A 87 -28.77 7.74 -4.18
CA LEU A 87 -28.30 6.73 -3.22
C LEU A 87 -29.05 6.81 -1.89
N LYS A 88 -29.39 8.01 -1.42
CA LYS A 88 -30.23 8.17 -0.21
C LYS A 88 -31.61 7.52 -0.37
N GLU A 89 -32.24 7.71 -1.52
CA GLU A 89 -33.51 7.03 -1.83
C GLU A 89 -33.32 5.52 -1.91
N PHE A 90 -32.23 5.05 -2.53
CA PHE A 90 -31.97 3.63 -2.68
C PHE A 90 -31.66 2.93 -1.33
N LYS A 91 -31.16 3.66 -0.32
CA LYS A 91 -30.98 3.14 1.05
C LYS A 91 -32.27 2.58 1.64
N THR A 92 -33.42 3.09 1.26
CA THR A 92 -34.72 2.58 1.78
C THR A 92 -35.07 1.19 1.29
N LYS A 93 -34.41 0.72 0.22
CA LYS A 93 -34.66 -0.58 -0.44
C LYS A 93 -33.44 -1.50 -0.39
N SER A 94 -32.39 -1.13 0.33
CA SER A 94 -31.12 -1.83 0.37
C SER A 94 -30.58 -1.95 1.79
N VAL A 95 -29.73 -2.94 2.00
CA VAL A 95 -28.75 -2.89 3.09
C VAL A 95 -27.65 -1.93 2.67
N TYR A 96 -27.19 -1.09 3.58
CA TYR A 96 -26.05 -0.23 3.33
C TYR A 96 -25.11 -0.16 4.54
N SER A 97 -23.84 -0.03 4.29
CA SER A 97 -22.79 0.08 5.30
C SER A 97 -21.61 0.90 4.79
N LYS A 98 -20.85 1.46 5.72
CA LYS A 98 -19.48 1.87 5.43
C LYS A 98 -18.62 0.63 5.41
N ILE A 99 -17.75 0.49 4.41
CA ILE A 99 -16.69 -0.52 4.37
C ILE A 99 -15.33 0.17 4.32
N GLU A 100 -14.31 -0.55 4.81
CA GLU A 100 -12.92 -0.09 4.73
C GLU A 100 -12.20 -0.82 3.60
N ILE A 101 -11.64 -0.06 2.67
CA ILE A 101 -10.85 -0.57 1.55
C ILE A 101 -9.44 -0.89 2.03
N LEU A 102 -8.95 -2.07 1.65
CA LEU A 102 -7.62 -2.54 2.00
C LEU A 102 -6.53 -1.78 1.23
N GLN A 103 -5.41 -1.51 1.90
CA GLN A 103 -4.27 -0.83 1.29
C GLN A 103 -3.42 -1.77 0.44
N PRO A 104 -2.77 -1.24 -0.62
CA PRO A 104 -2.86 0.12 -1.15
C PRO A 104 -4.21 0.38 -1.82
N THR A 105 -4.80 1.54 -1.54
CA THR A 105 -6.12 1.93 -2.05
C THR A 105 -6.02 2.40 -3.51
N LEU A 106 -5.65 1.47 -4.39
CA LEU A 106 -5.52 1.65 -5.83
C LEU A 106 -6.65 0.90 -6.53
N SER A 107 -7.19 1.47 -7.61
CA SER A 107 -8.35 0.91 -8.32
C SER A 107 -8.15 -0.57 -8.69
N ILE A 108 -7.06 -0.92 -9.37
CA ILE A 108 -6.79 -2.31 -9.76
C ILE A 108 -6.65 -3.24 -8.55
N THR A 109 -6.01 -2.79 -7.47
CA THR A 109 -5.88 -3.56 -6.23
C THR A 109 -7.26 -3.87 -5.65
N SER A 110 -8.12 -2.88 -5.57
CA SER A 110 -9.49 -3.03 -5.04
C SER A 110 -10.35 -3.90 -5.95
N TRP A 111 -10.27 -3.74 -7.29
CA TRP A 111 -10.99 -4.60 -8.22
C TRP A 111 -10.57 -6.07 -8.10
N MET A 112 -9.26 -6.32 -7.94
CA MET A 112 -8.77 -7.69 -7.69
C MET A 112 -9.32 -8.25 -6.39
N THR A 113 -9.38 -7.45 -5.31
CA THR A 113 -10.00 -7.87 -4.05
C THR A 113 -11.49 -8.19 -4.22
N PHE A 114 -12.26 -7.34 -4.93
CA PHE A 114 -13.68 -7.60 -5.21
C PHE A 114 -13.91 -8.85 -6.05
N MET A 115 -13.02 -9.14 -7.00
CA MET A 115 -13.20 -10.26 -7.91
C MET A 115 -12.67 -11.58 -7.37
N THR A 116 -11.70 -11.56 -6.45
CA THR A 116 -11.08 -12.78 -5.90
C THR A 116 -11.49 -13.11 -4.46
N GLY A 117 -11.97 -12.12 -3.69
CA GLY A 117 -12.16 -12.23 -2.25
C GLY A 117 -10.86 -12.33 -1.45
N ALA A 118 -9.71 -12.11 -2.09
CA ALA A 118 -8.40 -12.15 -1.47
C ALA A 118 -7.94 -10.75 -1.05
N ALA A 119 -7.20 -10.65 0.05
CA ALA A 119 -6.54 -9.41 0.44
C ALA A 119 -5.37 -9.08 -0.51
N PRO A 120 -4.96 -7.79 -0.63
CA PRO A 120 -3.88 -7.36 -1.52
C PRO A 120 -2.57 -8.12 -1.35
N GLU A 121 -2.21 -8.45 -0.12
CA GLU A 121 -1.03 -9.27 0.19
C GLU A 121 -1.11 -10.71 -0.35
N ILE A 122 -2.29 -11.20 -0.66
CA ILE A 122 -2.54 -12.56 -1.14
C ILE A 122 -2.64 -12.60 -2.65
N HIS A 123 -3.42 -11.69 -3.28
CA HIS A 123 -3.50 -11.66 -4.74
C HIS A 123 -2.30 -10.98 -5.41
N GLY A 124 -1.50 -10.20 -4.66
CA GLY A 124 -0.23 -9.65 -5.11
C GLY A 124 -0.29 -8.44 -6.05
N PHE A 125 -1.47 -7.90 -6.35
CA PHE A 125 -1.63 -6.71 -7.18
C PHE A 125 -1.55 -5.45 -6.32
N VAL A 126 -0.34 -4.99 -6.05
CA VAL A 126 -0.07 -3.94 -5.05
C VAL A 126 0.77 -2.78 -5.61
N SER A 127 1.19 -2.89 -6.87
CA SER A 127 2.07 -1.89 -7.48
C SER A 127 1.28 -0.80 -8.19
N PRO A 128 1.61 0.48 -7.98
CA PRO A 128 1.06 1.59 -8.77
C PRO A 128 1.55 1.58 -10.23
N LEU A 129 2.56 0.77 -10.55
CA LEU A 129 3.15 0.63 -11.89
C LEU A 129 2.39 -0.37 -12.77
N GLY A 130 1.07 -0.46 -12.64
CA GLY A 130 0.21 -1.45 -13.29
C GLY A 130 0.38 -1.64 -14.80
N GLU A 131 0.90 -0.67 -15.53
CA GLU A 131 1.10 -0.76 -16.98
C GLU A 131 2.15 -1.79 -17.42
N LYS A 132 3.08 -2.18 -16.54
CA LYS A 132 4.19 -3.11 -16.85
C LYS A 132 3.96 -4.53 -16.34
N ILE A 133 2.90 -4.77 -15.57
CA ILE A 133 2.64 -6.09 -14.99
C ILE A 133 1.81 -6.91 -15.97
N LYS A 134 2.33 -8.06 -16.38
CA LYS A 134 1.51 -9.09 -17.05
C LYS A 134 0.51 -9.61 -16.00
N TYR A 135 -0.77 -9.33 -16.21
CA TYR A 135 -1.84 -9.87 -15.39
C TYR A 135 -2.05 -11.35 -15.71
N GLU A 136 -1.42 -12.24 -14.94
CA GLU A 136 -1.83 -13.64 -14.96
C GLU A 136 -3.07 -13.76 -14.08
N PRO A 137 -4.15 -14.34 -14.59
CA PRO A 137 -5.42 -14.38 -13.89
C PRO A 137 -5.32 -15.31 -12.67
N CYS A 138 -5.46 -14.74 -11.46
CA CYS A 138 -5.92 -15.52 -10.33
C CYS A 138 -7.35 -15.98 -10.60
N GLU A 139 -7.76 -17.13 -10.02
CA GLU A 139 -9.18 -17.46 -9.98
C GLU A 139 -9.99 -16.28 -9.44
N ASN A 140 -11.06 -15.95 -10.12
CA ASN A 140 -11.90 -14.80 -9.83
C ASN A 140 -13.34 -15.09 -10.23
N ILE A 141 -14.25 -14.18 -9.96
CA ILE A 141 -15.68 -14.36 -10.27
C ILE A 141 -15.89 -14.68 -11.75
N PHE A 142 -15.13 -14.07 -12.69
CA PHE A 142 -15.29 -14.35 -14.12
C PHE A 142 -14.87 -15.76 -14.50
N THR A 143 -13.73 -16.26 -13.97
CA THR A 143 -13.29 -17.64 -14.18
C THR A 143 -14.28 -18.63 -13.59
N SER A 144 -14.82 -18.33 -12.41
CA SER A 144 -15.84 -19.14 -11.73
C SER A 144 -17.17 -19.16 -12.50
N ALA A 145 -17.61 -18.02 -13.02
CA ALA A 145 -18.80 -17.92 -13.87
C ALA A 145 -18.63 -18.74 -15.16
N LYS A 146 -17.46 -18.65 -15.78
CA LYS A 146 -17.14 -19.41 -17.00
C LYS A 146 -17.19 -20.92 -16.78
N SER A 147 -16.75 -21.41 -15.62
CA SER A 147 -16.84 -22.84 -15.27
C SER A 147 -18.28 -23.37 -15.20
N ARG A 148 -19.26 -22.48 -15.08
CA ARG A 148 -20.70 -22.78 -15.09
C ARG A 148 -21.39 -22.34 -16.38
N THR A 149 -20.61 -21.99 -17.41
CA THR A 149 -21.13 -21.48 -18.70
C THR A 149 -21.97 -20.20 -18.58
N PHE A 150 -21.79 -19.45 -17.49
CA PHE A 150 -22.47 -18.18 -17.28
C PHE A 150 -21.87 -17.10 -18.16
N LYS A 151 -22.72 -16.25 -18.71
CA LYS A 151 -22.35 -15.10 -19.50
C LYS A 151 -21.99 -13.94 -18.59
N THR A 152 -20.84 -13.34 -18.84
CA THR A 152 -20.33 -12.23 -18.05
C THR A 152 -20.24 -10.95 -18.87
N ALA A 153 -20.39 -9.80 -18.21
CA ALA A 153 -20.29 -8.51 -18.86
C ALA A 153 -19.48 -7.50 -18.03
N VAL A 154 -18.72 -6.62 -18.71
CA VAL A 154 -18.05 -5.49 -18.09
C VAL A 154 -18.22 -4.23 -18.94
N PHE A 155 -18.65 -3.14 -18.29
CA PHE A 155 -18.82 -1.82 -18.87
C PHE A 155 -18.00 -0.84 -18.02
N GLY A 156 -16.91 -0.24 -18.57
CA GLY A 156 -16.06 0.61 -17.76
C GLY A 156 -14.75 1.02 -18.41
N HIS A 157 -13.75 1.30 -17.60
CA HIS A 157 -12.40 1.68 -18.05
C HIS A 157 -11.70 0.53 -18.79
N PRO A 158 -10.85 0.80 -19.81
CA PRO A 158 -10.13 -0.23 -20.57
C PRO A 158 -9.23 -1.15 -19.74
N ASP A 159 -8.80 -0.74 -18.56
CA ASP A 159 -7.96 -1.58 -17.71
C ASP A 159 -8.65 -2.85 -17.20
N TRP A 160 -9.99 -2.87 -17.15
CA TRP A 160 -10.76 -4.10 -16.92
C TRP A 160 -10.46 -5.18 -17.96
N LYS A 161 -10.28 -4.79 -19.23
CA LYS A 161 -9.87 -5.71 -20.29
C LYS A 161 -8.47 -6.27 -20.05
N LYS A 162 -7.55 -5.45 -19.57
CA LYS A 162 -6.18 -5.90 -19.24
C LYS A 162 -6.20 -6.89 -18.07
N ALA A 163 -6.99 -6.59 -17.02
CA ALA A 163 -7.04 -7.40 -15.81
C ALA A 163 -7.81 -8.72 -15.97
N PHE A 164 -8.92 -8.75 -16.74
CA PHE A 164 -9.87 -9.88 -16.76
C PHE A 164 -10.34 -10.30 -18.15
N GLY A 165 -9.86 -9.65 -19.22
CA GLY A 165 -10.46 -9.71 -20.56
C GLY A 165 -10.62 -11.09 -21.19
N GLY A 166 -9.79 -12.07 -20.80
CA GLY A 166 -9.88 -13.45 -21.31
C GLY A 166 -11.16 -14.21 -20.91
N HIS A 167 -11.95 -13.67 -19.96
CA HIS A 167 -13.10 -14.33 -19.37
C HIS A 167 -14.39 -13.50 -19.41
N ILE A 168 -14.38 -12.38 -20.18
CA ILE A 168 -15.52 -11.46 -20.32
C ILE A 168 -16.16 -11.71 -21.68
N ASP A 169 -17.48 -12.00 -21.69
CA ASP A 169 -18.22 -12.32 -22.92
C ASP A 169 -18.77 -11.06 -23.60
N VAL A 170 -19.22 -10.06 -22.82
CA VAL A 170 -19.79 -8.82 -23.29
C VAL A 170 -19.04 -7.64 -22.69
N SER A 171 -18.64 -6.69 -23.49
CA SER A 171 -17.93 -5.54 -22.93
C SER A 171 -18.17 -4.24 -23.74
N TYR A 172 -18.11 -3.14 -23.00
CA TYR A 172 -17.95 -1.81 -23.54
C TYR A 172 -16.92 -1.06 -22.72
N TYR A 173 -15.86 -0.60 -23.36
CA TYR A 173 -14.79 0.12 -22.70
C TYR A 173 -14.69 1.54 -23.21
N ALA A 174 -14.71 2.51 -22.31
CA ALA A 174 -14.49 3.92 -22.61
C ALA A 174 -13.33 4.45 -21.76
N GLY A 175 -12.37 5.09 -22.42
CA GLY A 175 -11.24 5.77 -21.79
C GLY A 175 -11.35 7.28 -22.00
N PHE A 176 -10.62 8.04 -21.22
CA PHE A 176 -10.60 9.50 -21.29
C PHE A 176 -9.85 9.98 -22.53
N LYS A 177 -10.33 11.08 -23.13
CA LYS A 177 -9.58 11.77 -24.18
C LYS A 177 -8.36 12.50 -23.60
N PRO A 178 -7.29 12.71 -24.39
CA PRO A 178 -6.10 13.40 -23.90
C PRO A 178 -6.36 14.81 -23.37
N ASP A 179 -7.37 15.50 -23.89
CA ASP A 179 -7.78 16.86 -23.48
C ASP A 179 -8.74 16.88 -22.29
N ASN A 180 -9.16 15.71 -21.78
CA ASN A 180 -10.09 15.53 -20.67
C ASN A 180 -11.45 16.22 -20.84
N THR A 181 -11.89 16.50 -22.08
CA THR A 181 -13.15 17.22 -22.38
C THR A 181 -14.40 16.39 -22.16
N ASP A 182 -14.28 15.08 -21.98
CA ASP A 182 -15.38 14.11 -21.95
C ASP A 182 -15.57 13.39 -20.61
N ILE A 183 -14.89 13.83 -19.54
CA ILE A 183 -14.86 13.11 -18.25
C ILE A 183 -16.26 12.77 -17.74
N ILE A 184 -17.17 13.74 -17.70
CA ILE A 184 -18.55 13.54 -17.21
C ILE A 184 -19.36 12.68 -18.19
N GLN A 185 -19.11 12.82 -19.50
CA GLN A 185 -19.84 12.08 -20.52
C GLN A 185 -19.52 10.60 -20.55
N ILE A 186 -18.30 10.22 -20.16
CA ILE A 186 -17.86 8.82 -20.11
C ILE A 186 -18.74 7.98 -19.20
N ASP A 187 -19.05 8.45 -17.99
CA ASP A 187 -19.90 7.71 -17.06
C ASP A 187 -21.31 7.54 -17.63
N SER A 188 -21.86 8.55 -18.29
CA SER A 188 -23.16 8.48 -18.99
C SER A 188 -23.13 7.48 -20.14
N GLN A 189 -22.07 7.45 -20.94
CA GLN A 189 -21.90 6.51 -22.04
C GLN A 189 -21.78 5.07 -21.53
N ILE A 190 -20.96 4.85 -20.49
CA ILE A 190 -20.80 3.54 -19.86
C ILE A 190 -22.13 3.04 -19.32
N MET A 191 -22.85 3.86 -18.55
CA MET A 191 -24.15 3.49 -17.98
C MET A 191 -25.19 3.18 -19.06
N SER A 192 -25.31 4.01 -20.09
CA SER A 192 -26.25 3.81 -21.19
C SER A 192 -25.99 2.51 -21.95
N ASN A 193 -24.72 2.23 -22.29
CA ASN A 193 -24.33 0.98 -22.92
C ASN A 193 -24.59 -0.22 -22.01
N ALA A 194 -24.26 -0.13 -20.72
CA ALA A 194 -24.55 -1.17 -19.75
C ALA A 194 -26.03 -1.50 -19.69
N MET A 195 -26.89 -0.48 -19.52
CA MET A 195 -28.34 -0.67 -19.46
C MET A 195 -28.90 -1.34 -20.71
N SER A 196 -28.41 -0.95 -21.90
CA SER A 196 -28.81 -1.54 -23.18
C SER A 196 -28.42 -3.03 -23.25
N HIS A 197 -27.13 -3.33 -23.02
CA HIS A 197 -26.63 -4.70 -23.15
C HIS A 197 -27.21 -5.63 -22.09
N ILE A 198 -27.34 -5.19 -20.83
CA ILE A 198 -27.95 -5.99 -19.75
C ILE A 198 -29.41 -6.33 -20.08
N ARG A 199 -30.16 -5.41 -20.67
CA ARG A 199 -31.55 -5.62 -21.08
C ARG A 199 -31.67 -6.68 -22.17
N TYR A 200 -30.83 -6.58 -23.21
CA TYR A 200 -30.97 -7.44 -24.41
C TYR A 200 -30.19 -8.73 -24.31
N GLN A 201 -28.98 -8.71 -23.75
CA GLN A 201 -28.09 -9.88 -23.71
C GLN A 201 -28.21 -10.70 -22.41
N LYS A 202 -28.78 -10.11 -21.34
CA LYS A 202 -29.09 -10.73 -20.06
C LYS A 202 -27.93 -11.55 -19.46
N PRO A 203 -26.72 -10.98 -19.35
CA PRO A 203 -25.61 -11.69 -18.69
C PRO A 203 -25.94 -12.01 -17.23
N GLU A 204 -25.48 -13.15 -16.74
CA GLU A 204 -25.68 -13.59 -15.37
C GLU A 204 -24.92 -12.72 -14.38
N PHE A 205 -23.72 -12.27 -14.75
CA PHE A 205 -22.92 -11.34 -13.96
C PHE A 205 -22.48 -10.13 -14.77
N SER A 206 -22.75 -8.94 -14.26
CA SER A 206 -22.37 -7.67 -14.90
C SER A 206 -21.62 -6.78 -13.94
N VAL A 207 -20.52 -6.19 -14.38
CA VAL A 207 -19.81 -5.10 -13.70
C VAL A 207 -20.03 -3.81 -14.48
N ILE A 208 -20.44 -2.75 -13.79
CA ILE A 208 -20.51 -1.39 -14.30
C ILE A 208 -19.52 -0.54 -13.50
N HIS A 209 -18.49 -0.05 -14.13
CA HIS A 209 -17.45 0.76 -13.51
C HIS A 209 -17.50 2.19 -14.04
N LEU A 210 -17.72 3.16 -13.15
CA LEU A 210 -17.84 4.58 -13.48
C LEU A 210 -16.58 5.33 -13.05
N PRO A 211 -15.62 5.59 -13.96
CA PRO A 211 -14.30 6.10 -13.61
C PRO A 211 -14.21 7.63 -13.55
N GLY A 212 -15.26 8.35 -13.92
CA GLY A 212 -15.18 9.79 -14.15
C GLY A 212 -14.95 10.62 -12.90
N LEU A 213 -15.48 10.20 -11.74
CA LEU A 213 -15.33 10.94 -10.49
C LEU A 213 -13.87 10.90 -10.00
N ASP A 214 -13.20 9.73 -10.09
CA ASP A 214 -11.78 9.58 -9.80
C ASP A 214 -10.94 10.53 -10.69
N LYS A 215 -11.15 10.48 -12.01
CA LYS A 215 -10.43 11.34 -12.95
C LYS A 215 -10.63 12.82 -12.65
N THR A 216 -11.84 13.23 -12.29
CA THR A 216 -12.15 14.61 -11.90
C THR A 216 -11.42 15.02 -10.63
N SER A 217 -11.38 14.10 -9.67
CA SER A 217 -10.65 14.32 -8.40
C SER A 217 -9.16 14.52 -8.62
N HIS A 218 -8.53 13.70 -9.45
CA HIS A 218 -7.12 13.84 -9.81
C HIS A 218 -6.79 15.18 -10.47
N LEU A 219 -7.66 15.71 -11.30
CA LEU A 219 -7.40 16.94 -12.04
C LEU A 219 -7.71 18.21 -11.24
N PHE A 220 -8.79 18.21 -10.45
CA PHE A 220 -9.34 19.42 -9.84
C PHE A 220 -9.38 19.36 -8.30
N GLY A 221 -9.03 18.23 -7.73
CA GLY A 221 -9.17 17.96 -6.29
C GLY A 221 -10.63 17.72 -5.87
N ARG A 222 -10.81 16.97 -4.78
CA ARG A 222 -12.13 16.66 -4.20
C ARG A 222 -12.90 17.90 -3.70
N ALA A 223 -12.19 18.99 -3.34
CA ALA A 223 -12.81 20.24 -2.93
C ALA A 223 -13.19 21.14 -4.12
N GLY A 224 -12.77 20.81 -5.32
CA GLY A 224 -12.97 21.59 -6.54
C GLY A 224 -14.44 21.77 -6.91
N HIS A 225 -14.72 22.79 -7.71
CA HIS A 225 -16.06 23.03 -8.25
C HIS A 225 -16.47 21.91 -9.21
N GLU A 226 -15.56 21.48 -10.06
CA GLU A 226 -15.73 20.42 -11.06
C GLU A 226 -16.12 19.08 -10.41
N PHE A 227 -15.54 18.77 -9.27
CA PHE A 227 -15.90 17.57 -8.50
C PHE A 227 -17.36 17.62 -8.02
N LYS A 228 -17.82 18.78 -7.53
CA LYS A 228 -19.23 18.97 -7.10
C LYS A 228 -20.20 18.86 -8.28
N VAL A 229 -19.84 19.45 -9.43
CA VAL A 229 -20.63 19.32 -10.66
C VAL A 229 -20.70 17.87 -11.12
N HIS A 230 -19.58 17.15 -11.04
CA HIS A 230 -19.56 15.73 -11.40
C HIS A 230 -20.43 14.89 -10.46
N LEU A 231 -20.37 15.13 -9.14
CA LEU A 231 -21.26 14.45 -8.19
C LEU A 231 -22.75 14.63 -8.54
N GLN A 232 -23.16 15.82 -8.94
CA GLN A 232 -24.55 16.06 -9.36
C GLN A 232 -24.91 15.26 -10.62
N LYS A 233 -24.02 15.20 -11.60
CA LYS A 233 -24.24 14.42 -12.83
C LYS A 233 -24.21 12.91 -12.57
N LEU A 234 -23.34 12.45 -11.68
CA LEU A 234 -23.31 11.07 -11.22
C LEU A 234 -24.64 10.68 -10.55
N ASP A 235 -25.23 11.57 -9.75
CA ASP A 235 -26.54 11.35 -9.13
C ASP A 235 -27.64 11.15 -10.20
N ASP A 236 -27.67 12.00 -11.25
CA ASP A 236 -28.60 11.86 -12.37
C ASP A 236 -28.43 10.52 -13.11
N ILE A 237 -27.18 10.09 -13.33
CA ILE A 237 -26.85 8.80 -13.96
C ILE A 237 -27.34 7.63 -13.11
N LEU A 238 -27.03 7.66 -11.82
CA LEU A 238 -27.45 6.62 -10.86
C LEU A 238 -28.97 6.59 -10.73
N LYS A 239 -29.63 7.74 -10.63
CA LYS A 239 -31.10 7.85 -10.57
C LYS A 239 -31.74 7.17 -11.79
N THR A 240 -31.22 7.43 -12.98
CA THR A 240 -31.73 6.82 -14.22
C THR A 240 -31.65 5.29 -14.18
N PHE A 241 -30.55 4.73 -13.68
CA PHE A 241 -30.39 3.29 -13.53
C PHE A 241 -31.30 2.73 -12.42
N LEU A 242 -31.26 3.33 -11.22
CA LEU A 242 -31.96 2.85 -10.03
C LEU A 242 -33.49 2.91 -10.10
N THR A 243 -34.03 3.78 -10.97
CA THR A 243 -35.47 3.85 -11.27
C THR A 243 -35.89 2.96 -12.43
N SER A 244 -34.94 2.36 -13.15
CA SER A 244 -35.22 1.49 -14.29
C SER A 244 -35.69 0.10 -13.85
N SER A 245 -36.35 -0.63 -14.76
CA SER A 245 -36.74 -2.02 -14.54
C SER A 245 -35.58 -3.00 -14.41
N LEU A 246 -34.35 -2.54 -14.65
CA LEU A 246 -33.15 -3.39 -14.54
C LEU A 246 -32.80 -3.75 -13.10
N VAL A 247 -33.29 -2.99 -12.11
CA VAL A 247 -33.08 -3.30 -10.68
C VAL A 247 -34.16 -4.25 -10.12
N ASN A 248 -35.26 -4.46 -10.87
CA ASN A 248 -36.32 -5.35 -10.43
C ASN A 248 -35.87 -6.82 -10.60
N ASP A 249 -36.16 -7.64 -9.62
CA ASP A 249 -35.88 -9.08 -9.61
C ASP A 249 -34.40 -9.47 -9.81
N ARG A 250 -33.49 -8.53 -9.55
CA ARG A 250 -32.02 -8.73 -9.58
C ARG A 250 -31.39 -8.33 -8.28
N TYR A 251 -30.22 -8.92 -8.03
CA TYR A 251 -29.33 -8.37 -7.00
C TYR A 251 -28.46 -7.27 -7.60
N VAL A 252 -28.44 -6.16 -6.90
CA VAL A 252 -27.61 -5.00 -7.26
C VAL A 252 -26.71 -4.67 -6.08
N ILE A 253 -25.41 -4.70 -6.30
CA ILE A 253 -24.39 -4.24 -5.36
C ILE A 253 -23.84 -2.92 -5.89
N ILE A 254 -23.77 -1.90 -5.03
CA ILE A 254 -23.11 -0.62 -5.33
C ILE A 254 -22.01 -0.43 -4.30
N THR A 255 -20.80 -0.19 -4.79
CA THR A 255 -19.63 0.07 -3.94
C THR A 255 -18.69 1.09 -4.61
N SER A 256 -17.61 1.43 -3.93
CA SER A 256 -16.51 2.19 -4.49
C SER A 256 -15.20 1.50 -4.14
N ASP A 257 -14.21 1.63 -4.98
CA ASP A 257 -12.90 1.00 -4.84
C ASP A 257 -11.95 1.79 -3.93
N HIS A 258 -12.15 3.10 -3.80
CA HIS A 258 -11.50 4.01 -2.84
C HIS A 258 -12.21 5.37 -2.82
N GLY A 259 -11.77 6.24 -1.93
CA GLY A 259 -12.08 7.67 -1.97
C GLY A 259 -10.83 8.50 -2.27
N HIS A 260 -10.86 9.80 -1.95
CA HIS A 260 -9.76 10.72 -2.23
C HIS A 260 -9.47 11.63 -1.03
N VAL A 261 -8.21 12.05 -0.89
CA VAL A 261 -7.86 13.21 -0.07
C VAL A 261 -8.34 14.49 -0.73
N VAL A 262 -8.37 15.58 0.02
CA VAL A 262 -8.86 16.89 -0.46
C VAL A 262 -8.16 17.35 -1.76
N LYS A 263 -6.86 17.05 -1.90
CA LYS A 263 -6.05 17.39 -3.08
C LYS A 263 -6.33 16.51 -4.31
N GLY A 264 -7.08 15.41 -4.15
CA GLY A 264 -7.49 14.55 -5.25
C GLY A 264 -6.70 13.25 -5.44
N GLY A 265 -5.72 12.96 -4.59
CA GLY A 265 -4.96 11.70 -4.66
C GLY A 265 -5.56 10.59 -3.80
N HIS A 266 -5.09 9.36 -4.02
CA HIS A 266 -5.45 8.15 -3.29
C HIS A 266 -4.25 7.18 -3.25
N GLY A 267 -4.42 5.99 -2.66
CA GLY A 267 -3.36 4.98 -2.50
C GLY A 267 -2.91 4.80 -1.05
N GLY A 268 -3.20 5.77 -0.18
CA GLY A 268 -2.87 5.75 1.24
C GLY A 268 -3.96 5.17 2.13
N GLY A 269 -3.82 5.40 3.44
CA GLY A 269 -4.71 4.88 4.48
C GLY A 269 -5.59 5.93 5.15
N GLU A 270 -5.76 7.10 4.57
CA GLU A 270 -6.58 8.16 5.13
C GLU A 270 -8.05 7.74 5.19
N PRO A 271 -8.81 8.13 6.25
CA PRO A 271 -10.20 7.72 6.43
C PRO A 271 -11.14 8.08 5.26
N ASP A 272 -10.85 9.18 4.58
CA ASP A 272 -11.60 9.62 3.40
C ASP A 272 -11.24 8.83 2.13
N VAL A 273 -10.11 8.11 2.15
CA VAL A 273 -9.63 7.28 1.05
C VAL A 273 -10.05 5.82 1.25
N THR A 274 -9.87 5.28 2.46
CA THR A 274 -10.24 3.89 2.79
C THR A 274 -11.73 3.71 2.99
N GLY A 275 -12.42 4.73 3.53
CA GLY A 275 -13.83 4.64 3.86
C GLY A 275 -14.74 4.82 2.65
N THR A 276 -15.37 3.73 2.18
CA THR A 276 -16.28 3.73 1.03
C THR A 276 -17.66 3.15 1.40
N LEU A 277 -18.59 3.14 0.44
CA LEU A 277 -19.91 2.58 0.66
C LEU A 277 -19.99 1.14 0.18
N PHE A 278 -20.87 0.38 0.82
CA PHE A 278 -21.44 -0.87 0.33
C PHE A 278 -22.96 -0.77 0.40
N MET A 279 -23.62 -1.09 -0.71
CA MET A 279 -25.08 -1.21 -0.77
C MET A 279 -25.43 -2.51 -1.48
N LEU A 280 -26.44 -3.21 -0.97
CA LEU A 280 -26.96 -4.43 -1.55
C LEU A 280 -28.49 -4.37 -1.55
N ALA A 281 -29.09 -4.51 -2.72
CA ALA A 281 -30.53 -4.68 -2.89
C ALA A 281 -30.85 -5.91 -3.73
N GLY A 282 -32.03 -6.48 -3.55
CA GLY A 282 -32.48 -7.65 -4.29
C GLY A 282 -33.67 -8.33 -3.63
N PRO A 283 -34.23 -9.39 -4.24
CA PRO A 283 -35.47 -9.99 -3.78
C PRO A 283 -35.45 -10.43 -2.33
N ASP A 284 -34.52 -11.08 -1.83
CA ASP A 284 -34.50 -11.61 -0.45
C ASP A 284 -33.59 -10.79 0.48
N VAL A 285 -33.24 -9.57 0.09
CA VAL A 285 -32.41 -8.69 0.92
C VAL A 285 -33.28 -8.06 2.01
N ILE A 286 -32.81 -8.15 3.25
CA ILE A 286 -33.47 -7.52 4.40
C ILE A 286 -33.15 -6.02 4.33
N ALA A 287 -34.00 -5.27 3.61
CA ALA A 287 -33.87 -3.81 3.58
C ALA A 287 -34.16 -3.29 4.98
N GLU A 288 -33.15 -2.84 5.70
CA GLU A 288 -33.33 -1.95 6.84
C GLU A 288 -32.05 -1.52 7.56
N SER A 289 -32.22 -0.37 8.20
CA SER A 289 -31.36 0.27 9.18
C SER A 289 -31.01 -0.54 10.44
N ASN A 290 -31.58 -1.73 10.64
CA ASN A 290 -31.38 -2.53 11.85
C ASN A 290 -30.08 -3.35 11.85
N ILE A 291 -29.32 -3.34 10.77
CA ILE A 291 -28.01 -4.03 10.69
C ILE A 291 -26.85 -3.07 11.06
N LYS A 292 -27.09 -2.14 11.96
CA LYS A 292 -26.14 -1.10 12.40
C LYS A 292 -24.80 -1.63 12.98
N PHE A 293 -24.69 -2.92 13.23
CA PHE A 293 -23.51 -3.55 13.84
C PHE A 293 -22.87 -4.63 12.99
N LEU A 294 -23.26 -4.76 11.71
CA LEU A 294 -22.62 -5.71 10.83
C LEU A 294 -21.37 -5.09 10.22
N GLN A 295 -20.22 -5.60 10.60
CA GLN A 295 -18.98 -5.30 9.90
C GLN A 295 -18.99 -6.08 8.59
N ILE A 296 -18.85 -5.37 7.47
CA ILE A 296 -18.71 -5.94 6.12
C ILE A 296 -17.30 -5.61 5.68
N ASP A 297 -16.54 -6.63 5.34
CA ASP A 297 -15.19 -6.48 4.82
C ASP A 297 -15.21 -6.45 3.28
N GLN A 298 -14.28 -5.73 2.68
CA GLN A 298 -14.14 -5.66 1.22
C GLN A 298 -14.07 -7.04 0.56
N THR A 299 -13.44 -8.00 1.22
CA THR A 299 -13.29 -9.38 0.74
C THR A 299 -14.60 -10.17 0.72
N ASP A 300 -15.63 -9.75 1.48
CA ASP A 300 -16.92 -10.46 1.58
C ASP A 300 -17.79 -10.33 0.31
N ILE A 301 -17.49 -9.35 -0.55
CA ILE A 301 -18.23 -9.08 -1.79
C ILE A 301 -18.12 -10.27 -2.74
N CYS A 302 -16.93 -10.81 -2.96
CA CYS A 302 -16.70 -11.95 -3.84
C CYS A 302 -17.49 -13.20 -3.46
N PRO A 303 -17.34 -13.78 -2.25
CA PRO A 303 -18.05 -15.00 -1.87
C PRO A 303 -19.56 -14.79 -1.79
N THR A 304 -20.02 -13.56 -1.50
CA THR A 304 -21.45 -13.23 -1.52
C THR A 304 -21.99 -13.29 -2.95
N ILE A 305 -21.32 -12.68 -3.94
CA ILE A 305 -21.68 -12.75 -5.35
C ILE A 305 -21.69 -14.21 -5.82
N CYS A 306 -20.61 -14.96 -5.56
CA CYS A 306 -20.49 -16.36 -5.95
C CYS A 306 -21.61 -17.22 -5.35
N SER A 307 -21.93 -17.00 -4.07
CA SER A 307 -22.99 -17.73 -3.37
C SER A 307 -24.39 -17.42 -3.92
N LEU A 308 -24.65 -16.16 -4.31
CA LEU A 308 -25.93 -15.77 -4.92
C LEU A 308 -26.10 -16.38 -6.31
N LEU A 309 -25.04 -16.37 -7.12
CA LEU A 309 -25.04 -16.94 -8.47
C LEU A 309 -24.92 -18.48 -8.49
N GLY A 310 -24.51 -19.11 -7.39
CA GLY A 310 -24.27 -20.56 -7.34
C GLY A 310 -23.04 -20.99 -8.14
N ILE A 311 -22.04 -20.14 -8.27
CA ILE A 311 -20.77 -20.43 -8.93
C ILE A 311 -19.69 -20.78 -7.91
N PRO A 312 -18.59 -21.46 -8.33
CA PRO A 312 -17.47 -21.77 -7.43
C PRO A 312 -16.89 -20.53 -6.76
N ILE A 313 -16.47 -20.66 -5.51
CA ILE A 313 -15.77 -19.60 -4.78
C ILE A 313 -14.31 -19.60 -5.23
N PRO A 314 -13.72 -18.47 -5.60
CA PRO A 314 -12.29 -18.38 -5.95
C PRO A 314 -11.39 -18.90 -4.84
N TYR A 315 -10.36 -19.63 -5.22
CA TYR A 315 -9.49 -20.37 -4.30
C TYR A 315 -8.82 -19.49 -3.21
N LEU A 316 -8.41 -18.27 -3.55
CA LEU A 316 -7.74 -17.35 -2.62
C LEU A 316 -8.71 -16.57 -1.73
N ASN A 317 -10.01 -16.83 -1.82
CA ASN A 317 -11.00 -16.09 -1.05
C ASN A 317 -10.78 -16.24 0.47
N GLY A 318 -10.62 -15.10 1.15
CA GLY A 318 -10.58 -14.99 2.61
C GLY A 318 -11.86 -14.39 3.21
N GLY A 319 -12.78 -13.92 2.37
CA GLY A 319 -14.04 -13.31 2.79
C GLY A 319 -15.13 -14.31 3.18
N SER A 320 -16.26 -13.80 3.64
CA SER A 320 -17.40 -14.53 4.19
C SER A 320 -18.67 -14.29 3.38
N PHE A 321 -19.58 -15.27 3.38
CA PHE A 321 -20.92 -15.06 2.86
C PHE A 321 -21.74 -14.24 3.86
N LEU A 322 -22.31 -13.13 3.43
CA LEU A 322 -23.09 -12.23 4.27
C LEU A 322 -24.51 -12.77 4.54
N ALA A 323 -24.62 -13.94 5.14
CA ALA A 323 -25.87 -14.71 5.33
C ALA A 323 -26.97 -13.91 6.05
N ARG A 324 -26.57 -13.03 6.99
CA ARG A 324 -27.49 -12.21 7.80
C ARG A 324 -28.20 -11.11 7.01
N LEU A 325 -27.73 -10.80 5.80
CA LEU A 325 -28.36 -9.79 4.95
C LEU A 325 -29.58 -10.31 4.20
N PHE A 326 -29.86 -11.61 4.31
CA PHE A 326 -30.90 -12.25 3.51
C PHE A 326 -31.99 -12.92 4.36
N SER A 327 -33.22 -12.86 3.90
CA SER A 327 -34.38 -13.53 4.46
C SER A 327 -34.54 -15.00 3.99
N PHE A 328 -33.48 -15.55 3.38
CA PHE A 328 -33.51 -16.97 2.97
C PHE A 328 -33.86 -17.90 4.11
N PRO A 329 -34.55 -19.00 3.84
CA PRO A 329 -34.67 -20.12 4.79
C PRO A 329 -33.29 -20.55 5.29
N ASP A 330 -33.18 -20.90 6.57
CA ASP A 330 -31.90 -21.21 7.19
C ASP A 330 -31.14 -22.34 6.49
N TYR A 331 -31.83 -23.35 5.95
CA TYR A 331 -31.17 -24.42 5.18
C TYR A 331 -30.43 -23.88 3.93
N ILE A 332 -30.96 -22.83 3.27
CA ILE A 332 -30.30 -22.18 2.13
C ILE A 332 -29.05 -21.44 2.60
N LYS A 333 -29.14 -20.69 3.72
CA LYS A 333 -28.00 -20.00 4.32
C LYS A 333 -26.90 -21.00 4.70
N ILE A 334 -27.25 -22.09 5.32
CA ILE A 334 -26.34 -23.17 5.70
C ILE A 334 -25.62 -23.74 4.49
N LEU A 335 -26.32 -24.09 3.39
CA LEU A 335 -25.67 -24.59 2.18
C LEU A 335 -24.63 -23.62 1.61
N LYS A 336 -24.96 -22.32 1.57
CA LYS A 336 -24.05 -21.29 1.08
C LYS A 336 -22.85 -21.07 2.01
N MET A 337 -23.09 -21.00 3.31
CA MET A 337 -22.02 -20.90 4.31
C MET A 337 -21.08 -22.09 4.27
N LYS A 338 -21.61 -23.33 4.17
CA LYS A 338 -20.78 -24.53 4.05
C LYS A 338 -19.82 -24.46 2.88
N ALA A 339 -20.30 -24.02 1.72
CA ALA A 339 -19.45 -23.88 0.53
C ALA A 339 -18.30 -22.88 0.75
N VAL A 340 -18.59 -21.73 1.35
CA VAL A 340 -17.57 -20.70 1.65
C VAL A 340 -16.61 -21.19 2.73
N LEU A 341 -17.10 -21.81 3.79
CA LEU A 341 -16.27 -22.27 4.91
C LEU A 341 -15.34 -23.42 4.50
N SER A 342 -15.80 -24.34 3.67
CA SER A 342 -14.97 -25.42 3.11
C SER A 342 -13.79 -24.84 2.31
N GLN A 343 -14.05 -23.88 1.41
CA GLN A 343 -13.01 -23.21 0.63
C GLN A 343 -12.07 -22.39 1.54
N LYS A 344 -12.62 -21.60 2.46
CA LYS A 344 -11.86 -20.74 3.37
C LYS A 344 -10.95 -21.55 4.30
N SER A 345 -11.43 -22.68 4.80
CA SER A 345 -10.64 -23.62 5.60
C SER A 345 -9.44 -24.17 4.81
N LEU A 346 -9.62 -24.53 3.55
CA LEU A 346 -8.54 -24.96 2.67
C LEU A 346 -7.54 -23.83 2.42
N TYR A 347 -8.01 -22.61 2.19
CA TYR A 347 -7.16 -21.44 2.07
C TYR A 347 -6.30 -21.24 3.32
N PHE A 348 -6.88 -21.25 4.53
CA PHE A 348 -6.16 -21.12 5.79
C PHE A 348 -5.10 -22.22 5.97
N LYS A 349 -5.48 -23.47 5.71
CA LYS A 349 -4.57 -24.62 5.76
C LYS A 349 -3.36 -24.41 4.84
N ASN A 350 -3.60 -24.03 3.60
CA ASN A 350 -2.54 -23.86 2.60
C ASN A 350 -1.65 -22.65 2.88
N TYR A 351 -2.22 -21.56 3.43
CA TYR A 351 -1.41 -20.42 3.89
C TYR A 351 -0.40 -20.84 4.96
N VAL A 352 -0.85 -21.61 5.97
CA VAL A 352 0.02 -22.09 7.04
C VAL A 352 1.10 -23.02 6.50
N LEU A 353 0.75 -23.97 5.61
CA LEU A 353 1.72 -24.86 4.95
C LEU A 353 2.74 -24.08 4.10
N ALA A 354 2.30 -23.08 3.35
CA ALA A 354 3.18 -22.23 2.54
C ALA A 354 4.14 -21.41 3.41
N SER A 355 3.71 -21.02 4.61
CA SER A 355 4.52 -20.32 5.59
C SER A 355 5.48 -21.25 6.37
N GLY A 356 5.51 -22.56 6.07
CA GLY A 356 6.34 -23.55 6.75
C GLY A 356 5.78 -24.05 8.09
N GLY A 357 4.55 -23.67 8.44
CA GLY A 357 3.86 -24.07 9.66
C GLY A 357 3.10 -25.40 9.54
N ARG A 358 2.52 -25.84 10.66
CA ARG A 358 1.60 -26.98 10.71
C ARG A 358 0.18 -26.47 10.94
N PRO A 359 -0.78 -26.74 10.03
CA PRO A 359 -2.16 -26.31 10.20
C PRO A 359 -2.78 -26.95 11.45
N PRO A 360 -3.43 -26.17 12.31
CA PRO A 360 -4.17 -26.71 13.45
C PRO A 360 -5.44 -27.43 13.02
N ASN A 361 -5.94 -28.31 13.90
CA ASN A 361 -7.13 -29.14 13.61
C ASN A 361 -8.38 -28.30 13.28
N ILE A 362 -8.47 -27.07 13.81
CA ILE A 362 -9.60 -26.19 13.51
C ILE A 362 -9.77 -25.89 12.02
N PHE A 363 -8.71 -26.03 11.21
CA PHE A 363 -8.77 -25.90 9.75
C PHE A 363 -9.19 -27.21 9.04
N ASN A 364 -9.67 -28.20 9.79
CA ASN A 364 -10.36 -29.36 9.24
C ASN A 364 -11.89 -29.14 9.30
N TYR A 365 -12.38 -28.33 8.38
CA TYR A 365 -13.79 -27.92 8.35
C TYR A 365 -14.76 -29.11 8.34
N GLU A 366 -14.47 -30.16 7.59
CA GLU A 366 -15.37 -31.32 7.44
C GLU A 366 -15.68 -32.01 8.80
N ALA A 367 -14.66 -32.12 9.66
CA ALA A 367 -14.86 -32.68 11.00
C ALA A 367 -15.74 -31.79 11.88
N TYR A 368 -15.52 -30.46 11.82
CA TYR A 368 -16.33 -29.51 12.59
C TYR A 368 -17.75 -29.40 12.07
N ALA A 369 -17.97 -29.39 10.75
CA ALA A 369 -19.28 -29.36 10.15
C ALA A 369 -20.11 -30.58 10.57
N PHE A 370 -19.49 -31.77 10.58
CA PHE A 370 -20.15 -33.00 11.05
C PHE A 370 -20.56 -32.91 12.53
N GLU A 371 -19.68 -32.42 13.41
CA GLU A 371 -20.02 -32.22 14.83
C GLU A 371 -21.14 -31.22 15.04
N ILE A 372 -21.10 -30.08 14.32
CA ILE A 372 -22.13 -29.03 14.41
C ILE A 372 -23.50 -29.64 14.01
N GLU A 373 -23.56 -30.36 12.90
CA GLU A 373 -24.81 -30.98 12.43
C GLU A 373 -25.31 -32.08 13.34
N LYS A 374 -24.41 -32.93 13.83
CA LYS A 374 -24.76 -33.99 14.79
C LYS A 374 -25.36 -33.42 16.08
N ASN A 375 -24.78 -32.30 16.59
CA ASN A 375 -25.23 -31.68 17.83
C ASN A 375 -26.51 -30.86 17.66
N ALA A 376 -26.74 -30.29 16.48
CA ALA A 376 -27.92 -29.51 16.17
C ALA A 376 -29.13 -30.39 15.74
N GLY A 377 -28.91 -31.62 15.25
CA GLY A 377 -29.95 -32.48 14.68
C GLY A 377 -30.67 -31.78 13.53
N GLU A 378 -31.98 -31.71 13.59
CA GLU A 378 -32.83 -31.05 12.58
C GLU A 378 -33.01 -29.53 12.83
N ASN A 379 -32.32 -28.96 13.82
CA ASN A 379 -32.43 -27.53 14.17
C ASN A 379 -31.51 -26.67 13.29
N TYR A 380 -32.02 -26.21 12.16
CA TYR A 380 -31.24 -25.33 11.23
C TYR A 380 -30.76 -24.04 11.88
N ALA A 381 -31.53 -23.43 12.78
CA ALA A 381 -31.07 -22.20 13.46
C ALA A 381 -29.84 -22.47 14.34
N GLN A 382 -29.82 -23.61 15.04
CA GLN A 382 -28.66 -24.03 15.83
C GLN A 382 -27.45 -24.37 14.96
N THR A 383 -27.68 -25.04 13.83
CA THR A 383 -26.61 -25.30 12.84
C THR A 383 -26.01 -24.00 12.32
N LEU A 384 -26.84 -23.01 11.98
CA LEU A 384 -26.36 -21.68 11.49
C LEU A 384 -25.47 -21.00 12.52
N VAL A 385 -25.90 -20.92 13.79
CA VAL A 385 -25.10 -20.36 14.89
C VAL A 385 -23.79 -21.14 15.08
N GLY A 386 -23.82 -22.47 14.93
CA GLY A 386 -22.63 -23.32 14.99
C GLY A 386 -21.61 -22.97 13.91
N LEU A 387 -22.06 -22.80 12.66
CA LEU A 387 -21.20 -22.44 11.52
C LEU A 387 -20.63 -21.02 11.66
N GLU A 388 -21.42 -20.05 12.10
CA GLU A 388 -20.94 -18.69 12.39
C GLU A 388 -19.88 -18.69 13.51
N THR A 389 -20.11 -19.51 14.54
CA THR A 389 -19.15 -19.65 15.65
C THR A 389 -17.84 -20.28 15.19
N TYR A 390 -17.93 -21.32 14.35
CA TYR A 390 -16.77 -21.95 13.73
C TYR A 390 -15.98 -20.94 12.89
N GLU A 391 -16.65 -20.21 12.00
CA GLU A 391 -16.02 -19.20 11.15
C GLU A 391 -15.22 -18.18 11.96
N LYS A 392 -15.85 -17.64 13.01
CA LYS A 392 -15.20 -16.68 13.90
C LYS A 392 -13.98 -17.29 14.59
N LYS A 393 -14.08 -18.51 15.13
CA LYS A 393 -12.95 -19.19 15.80
C LYS A 393 -11.79 -19.47 14.83
N ALA A 394 -12.10 -20.00 13.64
CA ALA A 394 -11.10 -20.29 12.62
C ALA A 394 -10.41 -19.00 12.11
N GLY A 395 -11.16 -17.91 11.96
CA GLY A 395 -10.62 -16.61 11.59
C GLY A 395 -9.69 -16.02 12.65
N ILE A 396 -10.05 -16.12 13.94
CA ILE A 396 -9.20 -15.70 15.06
C ILE A 396 -7.91 -16.52 15.08
N GLU A 397 -8.01 -17.83 14.95
CA GLU A 397 -6.84 -18.72 14.95
C GLU A 397 -5.92 -18.44 13.76
N PHE A 398 -6.47 -18.23 12.58
CA PHE A 398 -5.69 -17.84 11.41
C PHE A 398 -4.94 -16.52 11.63
N LYS A 399 -5.61 -15.52 12.22
CA LYS A 399 -4.99 -14.24 12.57
C LYS A 399 -3.86 -14.43 13.59
N ASN A 400 -4.09 -15.21 14.64
CA ASN A 400 -3.08 -15.48 15.66
C ASN A 400 -1.83 -16.13 15.06
N LEU A 401 -1.96 -17.13 14.19
CA LEU A 401 -0.85 -17.79 13.50
C LEU A 401 -0.08 -16.82 12.59
N LYS A 402 -0.78 -15.92 11.91
CA LYS A 402 -0.17 -14.86 11.10
C LYS A 402 0.64 -13.90 11.97
N ASP A 403 0.08 -13.48 13.10
CA ASP A 403 0.71 -12.55 14.04
C ASP A 403 1.90 -13.20 14.74
N GLU A 404 1.81 -14.46 15.14
CA GLU A 404 2.91 -15.24 15.72
C GLU A 404 4.06 -15.40 14.74
N GLY A 405 3.79 -15.78 13.50
CA GLY A 405 4.80 -15.86 12.45
C GLY A 405 5.52 -14.54 12.23
N ASN A 406 4.80 -13.41 12.29
CA ASN A 406 5.38 -12.07 12.20
C ASN A 406 6.20 -11.72 13.44
N PHE A 407 5.80 -12.13 14.63
CA PHE A 407 6.53 -11.91 15.88
C PHE A 407 7.91 -12.57 15.84
N TYR A 408 8.02 -13.85 15.47
CA TYR A 408 9.30 -14.55 15.35
C TYR A 408 10.22 -13.90 14.31
N LYS A 409 9.68 -13.46 13.17
CA LYS A 409 10.45 -12.70 12.18
C LYS A 409 11.00 -11.40 12.75
N LYS A 410 10.19 -10.66 13.53
CA LYS A 410 10.61 -9.41 14.21
C LYS A 410 11.67 -9.68 15.27
N LEU A 411 11.52 -10.73 16.07
CA LEU A 411 12.50 -11.12 17.11
C LEU A 411 13.86 -11.45 16.49
N TYR A 412 13.87 -12.21 15.39
CA TYR A 412 15.10 -12.52 14.67
C TYR A 412 15.79 -11.25 14.16
N ARG A 413 15.04 -10.33 13.57
CA ARG A 413 15.57 -9.05 13.08
C ARG A 413 16.08 -8.17 14.22
N PHE A 414 15.43 -8.19 15.38
CA PHE A 414 15.87 -7.46 16.57
C PHE A 414 17.29 -7.81 16.99
N PHE A 415 17.66 -9.07 16.98
CA PHE A 415 19.02 -9.49 17.35
C PHE A 415 20.09 -8.92 16.43
N TYR A 416 19.84 -8.88 15.11
CA TYR A 416 20.77 -8.24 14.18
C TYR A 416 20.87 -6.74 14.38
N LEU A 417 19.77 -6.07 14.55
CA LEU A 417 19.73 -4.61 14.70
C LEU A 417 20.30 -4.16 16.05
N SER A 418 20.12 -4.95 17.10
CA SER A 418 20.68 -4.66 18.43
C SER A 418 22.21 -4.68 18.42
N PHE A 419 22.81 -5.58 17.62
CA PHE A 419 24.27 -5.59 17.46
C PHE A 419 24.79 -4.31 16.79
N ILE A 420 24.12 -3.85 15.73
CA ILE A 420 24.45 -2.59 15.05
C ILE A 420 24.30 -1.40 16.01
N LEU A 421 23.20 -1.37 16.77
CA LEU A 421 22.96 -0.33 17.77
C LEU A 421 24.02 -0.32 18.87
N ALA A 422 24.40 -1.50 19.38
CA ALA A 422 25.45 -1.63 20.41
C ALA A 422 26.81 -1.11 19.90
N ALA A 423 27.18 -1.46 18.67
CA ALA A 423 28.40 -0.96 18.03
C ALA A 423 28.41 0.58 17.92
N PHE A 424 27.26 1.16 17.58
CA PHE A 424 27.10 2.61 17.52
C PHE A 424 27.17 3.27 18.90
N LEU A 425 26.49 2.73 19.89
CA LEU A 425 26.56 3.26 21.25
C LEU A 425 27.98 3.22 21.79
N ALA A 426 28.72 2.15 21.51
CA ALA A 426 30.14 2.05 21.86
C ALA A 426 30.98 3.15 21.16
N PHE A 427 30.68 3.41 19.87
CA PHE A 427 31.32 4.49 19.13
C PHE A 427 30.98 5.87 19.71
N LEU A 428 29.73 6.14 20.07
CA LEU A 428 29.31 7.37 20.73
C LEU A 428 30.06 7.58 22.05
N VAL A 429 30.11 6.57 22.91
CA VAL A 429 30.81 6.63 24.19
C VAL A 429 32.29 6.94 23.99
N TYR A 430 32.93 6.29 23.00
CA TYR A 430 34.32 6.57 22.65
C TYR A 430 34.52 8.03 22.21
N LYS A 431 33.60 8.59 21.41
CA LYS A 431 33.67 9.98 20.88
C LYS A 431 33.22 11.03 21.90
N PHE A 432 32.47 10.68 22.94
CA PHE A 432 31.95 11.60 23.96
C PHE A 432 33.07 12.36 24.72
N LYS A 433 34.31 11.90 24.63
CA LYS A 433 35.50 12.58 25.18
C LYS A 433 35.71 13.98 24.61
N ASN A 434 35.20 14.27 23.40
CA ASN A 434 35.28 15.62 22.79
C ASN A 434 33.89 16.24 22.65
N ARG A 435 33.36 16.79 23.74
CA ARG A 435 32.00 17.34 23.84
C ARG A 435 31.70 18.44 22.81
N TYR A 436 32.66 19.34 22.55
CA TYR A 436 32.46 20.42 21.57
C TYR A 436 32.16 19.91 20.17
N ARG A 437 32.93 18.95 19.68
CA ARG A 437 32.71 18.36 18.35
C ARG A 437 31.38 17.59 18.27
N LEU A 438 31.06 16.86 19.32
CA LEU A 438 29.79 16.15 19.41
C LEU A 438 28.60 17.11 19.34
N PHE A 439 28.61 18.18 20.16
CA PHE A 439 27.51 19.17 20.14
C PHE A 439 27.42 19.91 18.81
N SER A 440 28.55 20.23 18.18
CA SER A 440 28.57 20.85 16.85
C SER A 440 27.97 19.94 15.79
N ALA A 441 28.33 18.66 15.79
CA ALA A 441 27.77 17.67 14.86
C ALA A 441 26.26 17.44 15.10
N LEU A 442 25.82 17.34 16.35
CA LEU A 442 24.40 17.22 16.68
C LEU A 442 23.58 18.44 16.25
N ALA A 443 24.14 19.66 16.45
CA ALA A 443 23.47 20.88 15.98
C ALA A 443 23.29 20.87 14.45
N GLN A 444 24.31 20.43 13.71
CA GLN A 444 24.23 20.29 12.25
C GLN A 444 23.18 19.25 11.82
N ILE A 445 23.03 18.13 12.55
CA ILE A 445 21.99 17.13 12.30
C ILE A 445 20.60 17.72 12.51
N VAL A 446 20.41 18.47 13.61
CA VAL A 446 19.13 19.15 13.87
C VAL A 446 18.80 20.12 12.74
N ILE A 447 19.77 20.94 12.30
CA ILE A 447 19.58 21.86 11.18
C ILE A 447 19.21 21.09 9.90
N PHE A 448 19.93 20.02 9.58
CA PHE A 448 19.68 19.20 8.40
C PHE A 448 18.22 18.67 8.38
N TYR A 449 17.80 18.00 9.45
CA TYR A 449 16.45 17.44 9.51
C TYR A 449 15.36 18.51 9.60
N SER A 450 15.62 19.61 10.30
CA SER A 450 14.67 20.74 10.37
C SER A 450 14.42 21.36 9.01
N ILE A 451 15.45 21.52 8.18
CA ILE A 451 15.30 22.04 6.82
C ILE A 451 14.63 20.98 5.93
N TYR A 452 15.17 19.75 5.88
CA TYR A 452 14.71 18.71 4.98
C TYR A 452 13.25 18.31 5.22
N TYR A 453 12.88 18.01 6.47
CA TYR A 453 11.51 17.66 6.82
C TYR A 453 10.62 18.89 7.00
N GLY A 454 11.19 20.05 7.41
CA GLY A 454 10.46 21.30 7.49
C GLY A 454 9.87 21.71 6.15
N ILE A 455 10.66 21.68 5.07
CA ILE A 455 10.16 21.93 3.71
C ILE A 455 9.07 20.93 3.33
N TYR A 456 9.27 19.64 3.62
CA TYR A 456 8.33 18.57 3.32
C TYR A 456 6.95 18.81 3.96
N PHE A 457 6.92 19.01 5.27
CA PHE A 457 5.66 19.25 6.01
C PHE A 457 5.04 20.61 5.71
N PHE A 458 5.86 21.64 5.49
CA PHE A 458 5.35 22.96 5.09
C PHE A 458 4.60 22.93 3.76
N ARG A 459 5.02 22.06 2.83
CA ARG A 459 4.28 21.80 1.57
C ARG A 459 3.04 20.94 1.76
N GLY A 460 2.75 20.46 2.97
CA GLY A 460 1.57 19.66 3.30
C GLY A 460 1.63 18.22 2.84
N PHE A 461 2.84 17.62 2.75
CA PHE A 461 3.02 16.19 2.50
C PHE A 461 2.98 15.38 3.81
N SER A 462 2.54 14.12 3.74
CA SER A 462 2.25 13.27 4.91
C SER A 462 2.84 11.86 4.88
N PHE A 463 3.81 11.57 4.02
CA PHE A 463 4.31 10.22 3.73
C PHE A 463 3.23 9.26 3.24
N SER A 464 2.27 9.76 2.49
CA SER A 464 1.19 8.97 1.92
C SER A 464 1.30 8.88 0.40
N LEU A 465 0.90 7.74 -0.17
CA LEU A 465 0.73 7.63 -1.62
C LEU A 465 -0.37 8.56 -2.14
N SER A 466 -1.33 8.91 -1.29
CA SER A 466 -2.41 9.86 -1.60
C SER A 466 -1.93 11.29 -1.85
N ASP A 467 -0.68 11.61 -1.52
CA ASP A 467 -0.08 12.92 -1.85
C ASP A 467 0.25 13.05 -3.34
N PHE A 468 0.17 11.96 -4.12
CA PHE A 468 0.55 11.92 -5.52
C PHE A 468 -0.63 11.56 -6.42
N ASN A 469 -0.92 12.42 -7.40
CA ASN A 469 -2.03 12.23 -8.33
C ASN A 469 -1.68 11.36 -9.55
N ASP A 470 -0.39 11.30 -9.91
CA ASP A 470 0.12 10.48 -11.00
C ASP A 470 1.62 10.21 -10.88
N TYR A 471 2.14 9.32 -11.73
CA TYR A 471 3.56 8.95 -11.74
C TYR A 471 4.48 10.11 -12.15
N ALA A 472 4.07 10.96 -13.08
CA ALA A 472 4.89 12.09 -13.53
C ALA A 472 5.05 13.12 -12.41
N TYR A 473 3.98 13.35 -11.64
CA TYR A 473 4.04 14.19 -10.45
C TYR A 473 4.94 13.58 -9.37
N PHE A 474 4.87 12.27 -9.14
CA PHE A 474 5.75 11.57 -8.20
C PHE A 474 7.22 11.68 -8.61
N ASP A 475 7.56 11.48 -9.89
CA ASP A 475 8.95 11.60 -10.36
C ASP A 475 9.48 13.04 -10.23
N SER A 476 8.68 14.03 -10.61
CA SER A 476 9.01 15.45 -10.39
C SER A 476 9.22 15.78 -8.91
N PHE A 477 8.35 15.29 -8.05
CA PHE A 477 8.47 15.42 -6.62
C PHE A 477 9.78 14.80 -6.11
N MET A 478 10.13 13.59 -6.54
CA MET A 478 11.38 12.93 -6.14
C MET A 478 12.62 13.70 -6.56
N ASN A 479 12.61 14.31 -7.75
CA ASN A 479 13.70 15.17 -8.20
C ASN A 479 13.85 16.41 -7.31
N ASN A 480 12.73 17.04 -6.95
CA ASN A 480 12.75 18.17 -6.01
C ASN A 480 13.28 17.76 -4.62
N ARG A 481 12.85 16.59 -4.11
CA ARG A 481 13.36 16.06 -2.83
C ARG A 481 14.87 15.83 -2.83
N ARG A 482 15.45 15.39 -3.95
CA ARG A 482 16.91 15.24 -4.10
C ARG A 482 17.62 16.62 -4.00
N ILE A 483 17.09 17.63 -4.66
CA ILE A 483 17.62 19.00 -4.59
C ILE A 483 17.52 19.55 -3.15
N GLU A 484 16.37 19.39 -2.51
CA GLU A 484 16.13 19.82 -1.14
C GLU A 484 17.07 19.12 -0.14
N ALA A 485 17.38 17.84 -0.35
CA ALA A 485 18.34 17.09 0.46
C ALA A 485 19.76 17.67 0.33
N VAL A 486 20.19 18.00 -0.89
CA VAL A 486 21.49 18.65 -1.13
C VAL A 486 21.52 20.03 -0.49
N CYS A 487 20.49 20.84 -0.66
CA CYS A 487 20.39 22.17 -0.02
C CYS A 487 20.42 22.06 1.51
N ALA A 488 19.65 21.15 2.10
CA ALA A 488 19.63 20.91 3.55
C ALA A 488 21.01 20.49 4.06
N LEU A 489 21.71 19.61 3.32
CA LEU A 489 23.06 19.18 3.66
C LEU A 489 24.05 20.35 3.61
N LEU A 490 24.04 21.15 2.55
CA LEU A 490 24.93 22.32 2.42
C LEU A 490 24.65 23.37 3.51
N LEU A 491 23.38 23.66 3.78
CA LEU A 491 22.98 24.61 4.81
C LEU A 491 23.31 24.10 6.22
N SER A 492 23.34 22.78 6.46
CA SER A 492 23.76 22.24 7.75
C SER A 492 25.23 22.53 8.10
N TYR A 493 26.06 22.88 7.11
CA TYR A 493 27.45 23.29 7.35
C TYR A 493 27.58 24.77 7.71
N THR A 494 26.53 25.59 7.67
CA THR A 494 26.62 27.04 7.97
C THR A 494 27.22 27.35 9.33
N PRO A 495 26.93 26.66 10.45
CA PRO A 495 27.57 26.93 11.73
C PRO A 495 29.09 26.70 11.69
N LEU A 496 29.53 25.72 10.92
CA LEU A 496 30.94 25.39 10.74
C LEU A 496 31.65 26.46 9.91
N LEU A 497 31.00 26.95 8.85
CA LEU A 497 31.54 28.05 8.00
C LEU A 497 31.57 29.38 8.77
N MET A 498 30.54 29.68 9.57
CA MET A 498 30.53 30.87 10.42
C MET A 498 31.67 30.85 11.44
N ASN A 499 32.01 29.71 11.99
CA ASN A 499 33.16 29.56 12.89
C ASN A 499 34.47 29.98 12.20
N CYS A 500 34.65 29.66 10.91
CA CYS A 500 35.81 30.14 10.14
C CYS A 500 35.89 31.69 10.09
N PHE A 501 34.75 32.32 9.82
CA PHE A 501 34.66 33.78 9.67
C PHE A 501 34.94 34.52 10.99
N PHE A 502 34.35 34.07 12.10
CA PHE A 502 34.48 34.73 13.39
C PHE A 502 35.83 34.48 14.10
N MET A 503 36.49 33.35 13.82
CA MET A 503 37.73 33.00 14.54
C MET A 503 39.02 33.61 13.97
N HIS A 504 38.95 34.37 12.87
CA HIS A 504 40.08 35.04 12.19
C HIS A 504 41.32 34.14 12.01
N LYS A 505 41.14 32.81 11.97
CA LYS A 505 42.22 31.84 11.83
C LYS A 505 42.62 31.68 10.36
N ARG A 506 43.93 31.40 10.13
CA ARG A 506 44.40 31.03 8.79
C ARG A 506 43.61 29.85 8.26
N LEU A 507 43.16 29.92 7.01
CA LEU A 507 42.33 28.91 6.36
C LEU A 507 42.86 27.46 6.52
N TYR A 508 44.18 27.30 6.40
CA TYR A 508 44.86 26.01 6.61
C TYR A 508 44.63 25.44 8.01
N THR A 509 44.77 26.27 9.05
CA THR A 509 44.58 25.86 10.45
C THR A 509 43.12 25.51 10.71
N TRP A 510 42.19 26.31 10.18
CA TRP A 510 40.76 26.05 10.32
C TRP A 510 40.35 24.74 9.64
N LEU A 511 40.77 24.51 8.38
CA LEU A 511 40.47 23.25 7.67
C LEU A 511 41.00 22.02 8.43
N ASN A 512 42.23 22.06 8.95
CA ASN A 512 42.83 20.93 9.63
C ASN A 512 42.25 20.64 11.02
N TYR A 513 42.00 21.66 11.83
CA TYR A 513 41.71 21.47 13.25
C TYR A 513 40.23 21.65 13.61
N VAL A 514 39.45 22.27 12.73
CA VAL A 514 38.03 22.53 12.95
C VAL A 514 37.18 21.80 11.90
N PHE A 515 37.38 22.12 10.61
CA PHE A 515 36.49 21.60 9.55
C PHE A 515 36.52 20.07 9.45
N PHE A 516 37.63 19.46 9.08
CA PHE A 516 37.71 18.02 8.86
C PHE A 516 37.25 17.19 10.05
N PRO A 517 37.66 17.47 11.31
CA PRO A 517 37.19 16.69 12.44
C PRO A 517 35.67 16.79 12.66
N VAL A 518 35.07 17.98 12.54
CA VAL A 518 33.63 18.17 12.74
C VAL A 518 32.84 17.60 11.54
N PHE A 519 33.32 17.83 10.32
CA PHE A 519 32.75 17.31 9.10
C PHE A 519 32.64 15.79 9.12
N ILE A 520 33.72 15.11 9.47
CA ILE A 520 33.74 13.64 9.56
C ILE A 520 32.78 13.15 10.64
N GLU A 521 32.77 13.73 11.82
CA GLU A 521 31.88 13.37 12.91
C GLU A 521 30.41 13.62 12.55
N PHE A 522 30.09 14.76 11.96
CA PHE A 522 28.73 15.06 11.50
C PHE A 522 28.22 14.01 10.51
N ASN A 523 29.02 13.69 9.49
CA ASN A 523 28.60 12.73 8.46
C ASN A 523 28.47 11.31 9.00
N PHE A 524 29.29 10.90 9.95
CA PHE A 524 29.09 9.61 10.64
C PHE A 524 27.77 9.57 11.42
N TYR A 525 27.46 10.63 12.18
CA TYR A 525 26.22 10.67 12.96
C TYR A 525 24.98 10.80 12.07
N LEU A 526 25.08 11.59 10.99
CA LEU A 526 24.01 11.70 10.00
C LEU A 526 23.71 10.33 9.34
N SER A 527 24.77 9.64 8.90
CA SER A 527 24.65 8.28 8.34
C SER A 527 23.99 7.33 9.31
N PHE A 528 24.36 7.42 10.58
CA PHE A 528 23.79 6.55 11.60
C PHE A 528 22.30 6.85 11.85
N THR A 529 21.90 8.12 11.94
CA THR A 529 20.50 8.47 12.14
C THR A 529 19.63 8.05 10.95
N LEU A 530 20.15 8.14 9.73
CA LEU A 530 19.48 7.64 8.52
C LEU A 530 19.41 6.09 8.51
N ALA A 531 20.52 5.43 8.87
CA ALA A 531 20.54 3.98 8.99
C ALA A 531 19.56 3.47 10.06
N ALA A 532 19.41 4.18 11.18
CA ALA A 532 18.44 3.85 12.22
C ALA A 532 16.99 3.94 11.73
N GLN A 533 16.67 4.93 10.88
CA GLN A 533 15.34 5.05 10.25
C GLN A 533 15.08 3.87 9.30
N CYS A 534 16.05 3.51 8.46
CA CYS A 534 15.94 2.32 7.60
C CYS A 534 15.86 1.03 8.43
N ALA A 535 16.60 0.94 9.53
CA ALA A 535 16.58 -0.21 10.43
C ALA A 535 15.21 -0.42 11.09
N TYR A 536 14.50 0.65 11.42
CA TYR A 536 13.13 0.56 11.94
C TYR A 536 12.18 -0.12 10.94
N TYR A 537 12.25 0.27 9.66
CA TYR A 537 11.48 -0.38 8.61
C TYR A 537 11.87 -1.86 8.44
N ILE A 538 13.19 -2.14 8.36
CA ILE A 538 13.71 -3.50 8.22
C ILE A 538 13.30 -4.37 9.41
N PHE A 539 13.29 -3.83 10.62
CA PHE A 539 12.79 -4.52 11.81
C PHE A 539 11.31 -4.89 11.65
N SER A 540 10.49 -3.95 11.22
CA SER A 540 9.04 -4.13 11.12
C SER A 540 8.64 -5.07 9.97
N PHE A 541 9.20 -4.88 8.78
CA PHE A 541 8.74 -5.53 7.54
C PHE A 541 9.80 -6.41 6.85
N GLY A 542 11.10 -6.23 7.17
CA GLY A 542 12.22 -6.88 6.49
C GLY A 542 12.69 -6.12 5.24
N PRO A 543 13.90 -6.44 4.75
CA PRO A 543 14.45 -5.84 3.55
C PRO A 543 13.81 -6.41 2.26
N VAL A 544 13.19 -7.59 2.37
CA VAL A 544 12.50 -8.31 1.30
C VAL A 544 11.08 -8.59 1.77
N LEU A 545 10.09 -8.26 0.95
CA LEU A 545 8.68 -8.48 1.27
C LEU A 545 8.35 -9.97 1.13
N THR A 546 7.96 -10.58 2.23
CA THR A 546 7.54 -11.98 2.29
C THR A 546 6.20 -12.07 3.00
N ASN A 547 5.13 -12.41 2.32
CA ASN A 547 3.81 -12.72 2.88
C ASN A 547 3.14 -11.62 3.74
N SER A 548 3.68 -10.41 3.80
CA SER A 548 3.04 -9.27 4.46
C SER A 548 3.39 -7.99 3.73
N LEU A 549 2.38 -7.18 3.42
CA LEU A 549 2.60 -5.84 2.90
C LEU A 549 2.92 -4.87 4.05
N PRO A 550 3.90 -3.98 3.87
CA PRO A 550 4.08 -2.86 4.79
C PRO A 550 2.92 -1.87 4.66
N GLU A 551 2.70 -1.09 5.69
CA GLU A 551 1.95 0.16 5.55
C GLU A 551 2.61 1.02 4.47
N MET A 552 1.82 1.56 3.54
CA MET A 552 2.34 2.30 2.40
C MET A 552 3.11 3.56 2.81
N SER A 553 2.70 4.22 3.90
CA SER A 553 3.43 5.34 4.52
C SER A 553 4.85 4.94 4.95
N SER A 554 4.98 3.82 5.64
CA SER A 554 6.28 3.28 6.08
C SER A 554 7.16 2.87 4.91
N ALA A 555 6.59 2.28 3.87
CA ALA A 555 7.31 1.88 2.66
C ALA A 555 7.82 3.10 1.88
N LEU A 556 7.00 4.13 1.71
CA LEU A 556 7.37 5.37 1.04
C LEU A 556 8.48 6.10 1.80
N LYS A 557 8.35 6.21 3.13
CA LYS A 557 9.40 6.80 3.96
C LYS A 557 10.72 6.04 3.86
N TYR A 558 10.70 4.71 3.91
CA TYR A 558 11.89 3.88 3.77
C TYR A 558 12.58 4.10 2.41
N TYR A 559 11.81 4.22 1.34
CA TYR A 559 12.32 4.56 0.03
C TYR A 559 13.06 5.91 0.02
N PHE A 560 12.49 6.94 0.67
CA PHE A 560 13.12 8.25 0.80
C PHE A 560 14.41 8.15 1.63
N ASP A 561 14.41 7.43 2.73
CA ASP A 561 15.56 7.28 3.61
C ASP A 561 16.74 6.57 2.91
N ILE A 562 16.46 5.56 2.09
CA ILE A 562 17.49 4.91 1.26
C ILE A 562 18.13 5.90 0.28
N GLN A 563 17.29 6.64 -0.46
CA GLN A 563 17.81 7.64 -1.41
C GLN A 563 18.58 8.74 -0.72
N LEU A 564 18.08 9.22 0.41
CA LEU A 564 18.72 10.27 1.22
C LEU A 564 20.10 9.82 1.72
N MET A 565 20.23 8.56 2.17
CA MET A 565 21.51 7.99 2.59
C MET A 565 22.52 7.98 1.43
N ILE A 566 22.15 7.46 0.28
CA ILE A 566 23.03 7.39 -0.88
C ILE A 566 23.48 8.80 -1.30
N LEU A 567 22.54 9.73 -1.40
CA LEU A 567 22.78 11.08 -1.87
C LEU A 567 23.67 11.88 -0.89
N THR A 568 23.37 11.82 0.41
CA THR A 568 24.16 12.56 1.41
C THR A 568 25.60 12.05 1.49
N GLN A 569 25.81 10.73 1.38
CA GLN A 569 27.18 10.17 1.35
C GLN A 569 27.93 10.60 0.07
N ALA A 570 27.30 10.52 -1.10
CA ALA A 570 27.93 10.90 -2.37
C ALA A 570 28.32 12.40 -2.38
N VAL A 571 27.41 13.29 -1.98
CA VAL A 571 27.67 14.73 -1.92
C VAL A 571 28.74 15.06 -0.88
N SER A 572 28.69 14.41 0.29
CA SER A 572 29.72 14.63 1.32
C SER A 572 31.12 14.17 0.88
N LEU A 573 31.24 13.10 0.10
CA LEU A 573 32.54 12.72 -0.50
C LEU A 573 33.07 13.81 -1.44
N LEU A 574 32.20 14.41 -2.25
CA LEU A 574 32.58 15.52 -3.14
C LEU A 574 33.04 16.75 -2.34
N ILE A 575 32.33 17.09 -1.25
CA ILE A 575 32.71 18.18 -0.34
C ILE A 575 34.07 17.89 0.32
N ALA A 576 34.28 16.66 0.80
CA ALA A 576 35.55 16.26 1.39
C ALA A 576 36.72 16.38 0.40
N ALA A 577 36.52 15.96 -0.85
CA ALA A 577 37.50 16.09 -1.91
C ALA A 577 37.81 17.56 -2.21
N ALA A 578 36.78 18.39 -2.38
CA ALA A 578 36.95 19.82 -2.62
C ALA A 578 37.73 20.53 -1.46
N ALA A 579 37.30 20.25 -0.21
CA ALA A 579 37.99 20.80 0.97
C ALA A 579 39.45 20.33 1.07
N TYR A 580 39.73 19.09 0.68
CA TYR A 580 41.08 18.56 0.63
C TYR A 580 41.96 19.29 -0.41
N PHE A 581 41.43 19.54 -1.63
CA PHE A 581 42.17 20.34 -2.63
C PHE A 581 42.45 21.78 -2.17
N VAL A 582 41.46 22.43 -1.53
CA VAL A 582 41.66 23.78 -0.96
C VAL A 582 42.71 23.75 0.13
N LEU A 583 42.72 22.75 1.01
CA LEU A 583 43.74 22.59 2.04
C LEU A 583 45.14 22.40 1.44
N ALA A 584 45.26 21.58 0.41
CA ALA A 584 46.53 21.35 -0.28
C ALA A 584 47.09 22.64 -0.92
N ALA A 585 46.20 23.48 -1.49
CA ALA A 585 46.58 24.77 -2.08
C ALA A 585 46.95 25.81 -1.01
N ALA A 586 46.31 25.78 0.17
CA ALA A 586 46.55 26.69 1.28
C ALA A 586 47.76 26.27 2.17
N ALA A 587 48.34 25.09 1.92
CA ALA A 587 49.45 24.58 2.71
C ALA A 587 50.69 25.54 2.56
N PRO A 588 51.34 25.88 3.67
CA PRO A 588 52.55 26.72 3.61
C PRO A 588 53.61 26.01 2.76
N ARG A 589 54.18 26.73 1.80
CA ARG A 589 55.31 26.24 1.00
C ARG A 589 56.47 25.95 1.95
N LYS A 590 57.10 24.78 1.88
CA LYS A 590 58.35 24.48 2.58
C LYS A 590 59.38 25.46 2.05
N SER A 591 59.79 26.43 2.87
CA SER A 591 61.00 27.23 2.59
C SER A 591 62.18 26.25 2.69
N GLY A 592 63.07 26.30 1.69
CA GLY A 592 64.21 25.36 1.59
C GLY A 592 65.25 25.44 2.69
N ASP A 593 65.04 26.25 3.73
CA ASP A 593 65.95 26.40 4.86
C ASP A 593 65.26 25.92 6.14
N GLY A 594 65.77 24.82 6.66
CA GLY A 594 65.22 24.07 7.80
C GLY A 594 65.45 24.74 9.16
N ILE A 595 64.72 25.84 9.47
CA ILE A 595 64.57 26.29 10.87
C ILE A 595 63.14 26.78 11.07
N TYR A 596 62.31 25.91 11.63
CA TYR A 596 60.99 26.31 12.15
C TYR A 596 61.18 27.09 13.45
N LYS A 597 60.98 28.40 13.47
CA LYS A 597 60.76 29.13 14.72
C LYS A 597 59.39 28.73 15.30
N SER A 598 59.42 28.05 16.45
CA SER A 598 58.28 27.51 17.19
C SER A 598 57.31 28.57 17.77
N SER A 599 57.47 29.85 17.44
CA SER A 599 56.69 30.95 18.03
C SER A 599 55.49 31.44 17.19
N GLU A 600 55.18 30.82 16.02
CA GLU A 600 54.06 31.24 15.17
C GLU A 600 52.87 30.21 15.12
N ILE A 601 52.84 29.24 16.01
CA ILE A 601 51.80 28.16 16.05
C ILE A 601 50.97 28.22 17.34
N LEU A 602 50.59 29.37 17.81
CA LEU A 602 49.58 29.53 18.86
C LEU A 602 48.52 30.53 18.44
#